data_d4bf1d9f4f51f88b2a21c6a388dcd5f3
#
_entry.id   d4bf1d9f4f51f88b2a21c6a388dcd5f3
#
_cell.length_a   1.000
_cell.length_b   1.000
_cell.length_c   1.000
_cell.angle_alpha   90.00
_cell.angle_beta   90.00
_cell.angle_gamma   90.00
#
_symmetry.space_group_name_H-M   'P 1'
#
loop_
_entity.id
_entity.type
_entity.pdbx_description
1 polymer ?
#
loop_
_entity_poly.entity_id
_entity_poly.type
_entity_poly.pdbx_seq_one_letter_code
_entity_poly.pdbx_strand_id
1 'polypeptide(L)'
;MERAVNTSNVQVAGFEPAAMWHAVLGDNAVAEQLRTAMFKRGKHKSHRSGLWHFLFHFSLERQAAVAAVIKGTWAFSWCDGVRLQGRKEWVAVRPYLDRFVVSLLRIYLTSVLRPVLANNNYYARAGRGRKVALKDFMAARVHYSYVFKTDVRSYYASIDQARLLANLSPYVPQSVLKLVKDIINPVIHVNGIWYQSGQGIPVGCGLSPLLAEFYLADLDGKFSEDGCQNNFYYQRYADDILLLARSNHALKRGIKTIRRILSQHGLGTRYKKTFVGRLHQVVAYLGYRVFANGTVGVSRESIAKRRLNELQRKAQGASEDELRSYRKRWLQSFSVVAG
;
A
#
# COMPACT_ATOMS: atom_id res chain seq x y z
N MET A 1 5.86 6.62 33.56
CA MET A 1 7.24 6.60 33.07
C MET A 1 7.23 5.93 31.70
N GLU A 2 7.04 6.76 30.67
CA GLU A 2 7.06 6.34 29.27
C GLU A 2 8.50 6.11 28.84
N ARG A 3 8.85 4.87 28.54
CA ARG A 3 10.07 4.60 27.79
C ARG A 3 9.75 4.91 26.32
N ALA A 4 10.18 6.07 25.85
CA ALA A 4 10.30 6.39 24.45
C ALA A 4 11.02 5.23 23.75
N VAL A 5 10.47 4.80 22.62
CA VAL A 5 11.13 3.86 21.71
C VAL A 5 12.48 4.48 21.36
N ASN A 6 13.54 3.77 21.71
CA ASN A 6 14.92 4.20 21.51
C ASN A 6 15.21 4.23 20.00
N THR A 7 14.98 5.37 19.36
CA THR A 7 15.39 5.67 17.99
C THR A 7 16.87 6.06 17.96
N SER A 8 17.72 5.23 18.60
CA SER A 8 19.15 5.40 18.53
C SER A 8 19.63 5.10 17.12
N ASN A 9 19.93 6.19 16.40
CA ASN A 9 20.94 6.29 15.36
C ASN A 9 21.01 5.18 14.30
N VAL A 10 20.06 5.13 13.39
CA VAL A 10 20.37 4.67 12.04
C VAL A 10 20.77 5.90 11.22
N GLN A 11 21.95 6.41 11.46
CA GLN A 11 22.67 7.19 10.46
C GLN A 11 22.95 6.22 9.30
N VAL A 12 22.11 6.28 8.26
CA VAL A 12 22.47 5.72 6.96
C VAL A 12 23.68 6.51 6.50
N ALA A 13 24.84 5.88 6.58
CA ALA A 13 26.13 6.47 6.24
C ALA A 13 26.04 7.21 4.89
N GLY A 14 26.27 8.52 4.89
CA GLY A 14 26.65 9.30 3.73
C GLY A 14 25.56 9.97 2.90
N PHE A 15 24.26 9.95 3.27
CA PHE A 15 23.22 10.60 2.48
C PHE A 15 22.46 11.65 3.29
N GLU A 16 22.62 12.93 2.92
CA GLU A 16 21.76 14.01 3.39
C GLU A 16 20.36 13.88 2.74
N PRO A 17 19.27 13.70 3.51
CA PRO A 17 17.92 13.56 2.95
C PRO A 17 17.49 14.72 2.05
N ALA A 18 17.94 15.96 2.35
CA ALA A 18 17.66 17.13 1.54
C ALA A 18 18.36 17.06 0.18
N ALA A 19 19.65 16.68 0.14
CA ALA A 19 20.40 16.53 -1.10
C ALA A 19 19.79 15.46 -2.03
N MET A 20 19.36 14.34 -1.46
CA MET A 20 18.65 13.29 -2.21
C MET A 20 17.32 13.80 -2.79
N TRP A 21 16.57 14.62 -2.04
CA TRP A 21 15.33 15.20 -2.55
C TRP A 21 15.58 16.11 -3.75
N HIS A 22 16.59 16.99 -3.66
CA HIS A 22 16.99 17.83 -4.78
C HIS A 22 17.48 17.03 -6.00
N ALA A 23 18.22 15.95 -5.79
CA ALA A 23 18.66 15.05 -6.85
C ALA A 23 17.46 14.43 -7.60
N VAL A 24 16.45 13.91 -6.88
CA VAL A 24 15.25 13.35 -7.50
C VAL A 24 14.46 14.42 -8.29
N LEU A 25 14.35 15.63 -7.77
CA LEU A 25 13.67 16.74 -8.45
C LEU A 25 14.37 17.15 -9.76
N GLY A 26 15.70 17.16 -9.77
CA GLY A 26 16.53 17.55 -10.92
C GLY A 26 16.71 16.46 -11.97
N ASP A 27 16.39 15.19 -11.67
CA ASP A 27 16.67 14.05 -12.53
C ASP A 27 15.74 14.01 -13.77
N ASN A 28 16.35 14.28 -14.94
CA ASN A 28 15.64 14.26 -16.21
C ASN A 28 15.20 12.85 -16.61
N ALA A 29 15.98 11.82 -16.31
CA ALA A 29 15.66 10.44 -16.66
C ALA A 29 14.45 9.94 -15.85
N VAL A 30 14.40 10.23 -14.57
CA VAL A 30 13.25 9.96 -13.70
C VAL A 30 12.00 10.66 -14.23
N ALA A 31 12.11 11.95 -14.62
CA ALA A 31 10.97 12.69 -15.13
C ALA A 31 10.41 12.11 -16.43
N GLU A 32 11.26 11.73 -17.38
CA GLU A 32 10.84 11.11 -18.64
C GLU A 32 10.27 9.70 -18.44
N GLN A 33 10.80 8.93 -17.49
CA GLN A 33 10.21 7.64 -17.11
C GLN A 33 8.78 7.82 -16.55
N LEU A 34 8.57 8.83 -15.69
CA LEU A 34 7.24 9.15 -15.17
C LEU A 34 6.28 9.61 -16.26
N ARG A 35 6.72 10.50 -17.15
CA ARG A 35 5.96 10.94 -18.33
C ARG A 35 5.50 9.75 -19.17
N THR A 36 6.43 8.86 -19.53
CA THR A 36 6.16 7.64 -20.29
C THR A 36 5.17 6.72 -19.57
N ALA A 37 5.33 6.55 -18.25
CA ALA A 37 4.42 5.73 -17.45
C ALA A 37 3.00 6.31 -17.39
N MET A 38 2.88 7.64 -17.30
CA MET A 38 1.59 8.34 -17.32
C MET A 38 0.91 8.22 -18.68
N PHE A 39 1.66 8.38 -19.78
CA PHE A 39 1.17 8.14 -21.13
C PHE A 39 0.65 6.71 -21.30
N LYS A 40 1.46 5.68 -20.97
CA LYS A 40 1.08 4.26 -21.11
C LYS A 40 -0.22 3.93 -20.35
N ARG A 41 -0.41 4.50 -19.16
CA ARG A 41 -1.61 4.28 -18.32
C ARG A 41 -2.83 5.05 -18.83
N GLY A 42 -2.63 6.13 -19.51
CA GLY A 42 -3.67 7.05 -19.92
C GLY A 42 -3.99 7.11 -21.42
N LYS A 43 -3.24 6.40 -22.28
CA LYS A 43 -3.39 6.47 -23.75
C LYS A 43 -4.80 6.20 -24.30
N HIS A 44 -5.62 5.50 -23.52
CA HIS A 44 -7.02 5.20 -23.87
C HIS A 44 -8.02 6.23 -23.31
N LYS A 45 -7.56 7.29 -22.66
CA LYS A 45 -8.41 8.33 -22.11
C LYS A 45 -8.83 9.30 -23.20
N SER A 46 -10.02 9.88 -23.04
CA SER A 46 -10.52 10.94 -23.91
C SER A 46 -9.49 12.09 -24.03
N HIS A 47 -9.41 12.70 -25.24
CA HIS A 47 -8.60 13.88 -25.48
C HIS A 47 -8.96 15.08 -24.59
N ARG A 48 -10.18 15.12 -24.05
CA ARG A 48 -10.62 16.12 -23.06
C ARG A 48 -10.05 15.87 -21.66
N SER A 49 -9.35 14.75 -21.42
CA SER A 49 -8.68 14.52 -20.14
C SER A 49 -7.46 15.44 -20.02
N GLY A 50 -7.26 16.08 -18.88
CA GLY A 50 -6.10 16.92 -18.61
C GLY A 50 -4.73 16.22 -18.76
N LEU A 51 -4.71 14.91 -19.05
CA LEU A 51 -3.50 14.14 -19.38
C LEU A 51 -2.81 14.69 -20.62
N TRP A 52 -3.56 14.92 -21.70
CA TRP A 52 -2.98 15.33 -22.98
C TRP A 52 -2.41 16.74 -22.90
N HIS A 53 -3.11 17.64 -22.21
CA HIS A 53 -2.60 18.96 -21.89
C HIS A 53 -1.27 18.88 -21.12
N PHE A 54 -1.24 18.12 -20.03
CA PHE A 54 -0.03 17.90 -19.23
C PHE A 54 1.13 17.31 -20.05
N LEU A 55 0.87 16.32 -20.91
CA LEU A 55 1.91 15.70 -21.74
C LEU A 55 2.45 16.64 -22.82
N PHE A 56 1.61 17.50 -23.38
CA PHE A 56 1.99 18.48 -24.38
C PHE A 56 2.86 19.58 -23.77
N HIS A 57 2.49 20.09 -22.59
CA HIS A 57 3.21 21.15 -21.89
C HIS A 57 4.22 20.62 -20.85
N PHE A 58 4.57 19.33 -20.91
CA PHE A 58 5.31 18.63 -19.87
C PHE A 58 6.60 19.36 -19.43
N SER A 59 7.42 19.80 -20.37
CA SER A 59 8.70 20.45 -20.04
C SER A 59 8.51 21.74 -19.25
N LEU A 60 7.56 22.57 -19.65
CA LEU A 60 7.26 23.86 -19.01
C LEU A 60 6.62 23.65 -17.63
N GLU A 61 5.57 22.84 -17.57
CA GLU A 61 4.85 22.56 -16.31
C GLU A 61 5.76 21.87 -15.28
N ARG A 62 6.61 20.93 -15.73
CA ARG A 62 7.60 20.30 -14.89
C ARG A 62 8.57 21.30 -14.27
N GLN A 63 9.18 22.17 -15.09
CA GLN A 63 10.14 23.17 -14.60
C GLN A 63 9.50 24.09 -13.55
N ALA A 64 8.31 24.59 -13.83
CA ALA A 64 7.56 25.43 -12.90
C ALA A 64 7.23 24.69 -11.59
N ALA A 65 6.77 23.44 -11.67
CA ALA A 65 6.45 22.63 -10.50
C ALA A 65 7.69 22.34 -9.65
N VAL A 66 8.80 21.92 -10.26
CA VAL A 66 10.06 21.64 -9.55
C VAL A 66 10.58 22.92 -8.88
N ALA A 67 10.57 24.06 -9.56
CA ALA A 67 10.98 25.33 -8.99
C ALA A 67 10.11 25.74 -7.79
N ALA A 68 8.78 25.56 -7.88
CA ALA A 68 7.85 25.85 -6.78
C ALA A 68 8.07 24.90 -5.59
N VAL A 69 8.34 23.62 -5.84
CA VAL A 69 8.65 22.63 -4.79
C VAL A 69 9.95 23.01 -4.07
N ILE A 70 11.01 23.36 -4.81
CA ILE A 70 12.31 23.78 -4.25
C ILE A 70 12.14 25.03 -3.40
N LYS A 71 11.38 26.01 -3.89
CA LYS A 71 11.09 27.26 -3.16
C LYS A 71 10.16 27.09 -1.97
N GLY A 72 9.54 25.89 -1.79
CA GLY A 72 8.55 25.62 -0.73
C GLY A 72 7.20 26.31 -0.94
N THR A 73 6.94 26.83 -2.16
CA THR A 73 5.70 27.52 -2.55
C THR A 73 4.69 26.60 -3.27
N TRP A 74 5.07 25.34 -3.49
CA TRP A 74 4.14 24.38 -4.09
C TRP A 74 2.92 24.14 -3.20
N ALA A 75 1.73 24.27 -3.80
CA ALA A 75 0.46 23.92 -3.18
C ALA A 75 -0.28 22.92 -4.08
N PHE A 76 -0.73 21.81 -3.50
CA PHE A 76 -1.52 20.83 -4.25
C PHE A 76 -2.92 21.37 -4.53
N SER A 77 -3.41 21.10 -5.72
CA SER A 77 -4.79 21.36 -6.08
C SER A 77 -5.75 20.46 -5.28
N TRP A 78 -7.00 20.86 -5.23
CA TRP A 78 -8.05 20.00 -4.73
C TRP A 78 -8.21 18.72 -5.58
N CYS A 79 -8.84 17.70 -5.02
CA CYS A 79 -9.08 16.42 -5.66
C CYS A 79 -10.54 16.28 -6.07
N ASP A 80 -10.79 15.71 -7.25
CA ASP A 80 -12.12 15.20 -7.57
C ASP A 80 -12.38 13.92 -6.79
N GLY A 81 -13.50 13.88 -6.08
CA GLY A 81 -13.99 12.66 -5.44
C GLY A 81 -14.75 11.81 -6.46
N VAL A 82 -14.18 10.67 -6.82
CA VAL A 82 -14.81 9.71 -7.74
C VAL A 82 -15.23 8.47 -6.96
N ARG A 83 -16.51 8.09 -7.08
CA ARG A 83 -17.00 6.85 -6.49
C ARG A 83 -16.80 5.71 -7.48
N LEU A 84 -15.87 4.81 -7.16
CA LEU A 84 -15.71 3.61 -7.95
C LEU A 84 -16.83 2.62 -7.64
N GLN A 85 -17.37 2.00 -8.66
CA GLN A 85 -18.47 1.04 -8.55
C GLN A 85 -18.09 -0.13 -7.62
N GLY A 86 -18.95 -0.44 -6.67
CA GLY A 86 -18.72 -1.46 -5.65
C GLY A 86 -17.83 -1.03 -4.48
N ARG A 87 -17.40 0.24 -4.40
CA ARG A 87 -16.74 0.83 -3.23
C ARG A 87 -17.65 1.81 -2.51
N LYS A 88 -17.58 1.80 -1.19
CA LYS A 88 -18.28 2.78 -0.34
C LYS A 88 -17.51 4.10 -0.23
N GLU A 89 -16.18 4.04 -0.37
CA GLU A 89 -15.26 5.15 -0.16
C GLU A 89 -15.04 5.94 -1.45
N TRP A 90 -14.87 7.25 -1.31
CA TRP A 90 -14.46 8.13 -2.41
C TRP A 90 -12.98 7.94 -2.71
N VAL A 91 -12.63 7.91 -3.99
CA VAL A 91 -11.25 7.91 -4.45
C VAL A 91 -10.89 9.35 -4.81
N ALA A 92 -9.89 9.90 -4.14
CA ALA A 92 -9.37 11.23 -4.43
C ALA A 92 -8.54 11.21 -5.73
N VAL A 93 -9.01 11.91 -6.74
CA VAL A 93 -8.37 11.99 -8.05
C VAL A 93 -7.73 13.36 -8.22
N ARG A 94 -6.40 13.42 -8.22
CA ARG A 94 -5.61 14.65 -8.40
C ARG A 94 -5.41 14.99 -9.88
N PRO A 95 -5.20 16.28 -10.22
CA PRO A 95 -4.68 16.71 -11.52
C PRO A 95 -3.36 16.01 -11.89
N TYR A 96 -3.01 15.96 -13.17
CA TYR A 96 -1.84 15.19 -13.62
C TYR A 96 -0.52 15.78 -13.17
N LEU A 97 -0.40 17.10 -13.08
CA LEU A 97 0.79 17.75 -12.54
C LEU A 97 1.02 17.40 -11.07
N ASP A 98 -0.03 17.42 -10.25
CA ASP A 98 0.02 17.00 -8.86
C ASP A 98 0.44 15.52 -8.73
N ARG A 99 -0.11 14.65 -9.61
CA ARG A 99 0.30 13.23 -9.63
C ARG A 99 1.76 13.05 -10.00
N PHE A 100 2.29 13.91 -10.84
CA PHE A 100 3.71 13.92 -11.19
C PHE A 100 4.55 14.24 -9.95
N VAL A 101 4.24 15.32 -9.21
CA VAL A 101 4.92 15.70 -7.96
C VAL A 101 4.79 14.59 -6.91
N VAL A 102 3.59 14.01 -6.73
CA VAL A 102 3.39 12.85 -5.84
C VAL A 102 4.25 11.66 -6.25
N SER A 103 4.48 11.45 -7.55
CA SER A 103 5.31 10.35 -8.04
C SER A 103 6.80 10.57 -7.77
N LEU A 104 7.29 11.80 -7.91
CA LEU A 104 8.65 12.18 -7.51
C LEU A 104 8.85 11.96 -6.01
N LEU A 105 7.89 12.43 -5.21
CA LEU A 105 7.91 12.26 -3.76
C LEU A 105 7.89 10.78 -3.35
N ARG A 106 7.12 9.95 -4.07
CA ARG A 106 7.10 8.51 -3.84
C ARG A 106 8.45 7.86 -4.13
N ILE A 107 9.14 8.25 -5.21
CA ILE A 107 10.47 7.73 -5.55
C ILE A 107 11.45 8.08 -4.42
N TYR A 108 11.48 9.34 -4.04
CA TYR A 108 12.31 9.82 -2.94
C TYR A 108 12.04 9.06 -1.63
N LEU A 109 10.79 9.04 -1.17
CA LEU A 109 10.42 8.37 0.08
C LEU A 109 10.65 6.85 0.03
N THR A 110 10.51 6.22 -1.13
CA THR A 110 10.85 4.79 -1.27
C THR A 110 12.33 4.56 -0.99
N SER A 111 13.21 5.41 -1.48
CA SER A 111 14.66 5.29 -1.24
C SER A 111 15.02 5.55 0.21
N VAL A 112 14.45 6.59 0.81
CA VAL A 112 14.72 6.99 2.21
C VAL A 112 14.18 5.96 3.21
N LEU A 113 12.98 5.43 2.98
CA LEU A 113 12.32 4.54 3.93
C LEU A 113 12.72 3.06 3.75
N ARG A 114 13.31 2.70 2.60
CA ARG A 114 13.69 1.30 2.31
C ARG A 114 14.54 0.63 3.41
N PRO A 115 15.53 1.28 4.03
CA PRO A 115 16.33 0.69 5.10
C PRO A 115 15.53 0.41 6.37
N VAL A 116 14.44 1.17 6.60
CA VAL A 116 13.60 1.07 7.80
C VAL A 116 12.51 0.01 7.65
N LEU A 117 12.14 -0.30 6.40
CA LEU A 117 11.04 -1.23 6.11
C LEU A 117 11.53 -2.67 6.12
N ALA A 118 10.96 -3.50 6.99
CA ALA A 118 11.29 -4.91 7.13
C ALA A 118 10.93 -5.74 5.88
N ASN A 119 11.67 -6.84 5.66
CA ASN A 119 11.50 -7.69 4.48
C ASN A 119 10.26 -8.61 4.51
N ASN A 120 9.50 -8.65 5.57
CA ASN A 120 8.31 -9.46 5.75
C ASN A 120 7.00 -8.79 5.27
N ASN A 121 7.09 -7.59 4.67
CA ASN A 121 5.99 -6.92 4.01
C ASN A 121 6.06 -7.10 2.49
N TYR A 122 4.91 -7.41 1.86
CA TYR A 122 4.82 -7.81 0.46
C TYR A 122 4.02 -6.86 -0.43
N TYR A 123 3.43 -5.79 0.12
CA TYR A 123 2.44 -5.02 -0.62
C TYR A 123 3.06 -3.97 -1.55
N ALA A 124 3.85 -3.05 -1.04
CA ALA A 124 4.29 -1.87 -1.81
C ALA A 124 5.67 -2.04 -2.49
N ARG A 125 6.22 -3.24 -2.54
CA ARG A 125 7.59 -3.50 -3.01
C ARG A 125 7.66 -4.08 -4.41
N ALA A 126 8.62 -3.61 -5.19
CA ALA A 126 8.97 -4.19 -6.48
C ALA A 126 9.44 -5.66 -6.31
N GLY A 127 9.04 -6.53 -7.22
CA GLY A 127 9.36 -7.95 -7.17
C GLY A 127 8.61 -8.75 -6.10
N ARG A 128 7.82 -8.09 -5.24
CA ARG A 128 6.96 -8.72 -4.25
C ARG A 128 5.50 -8.51 -4.60
N GLY A 129 4.64 -9.34 -4.10
CA GLY A 129 3.21 -9.25 -4.40
C GLY A 129 2.48 -10.48 -3.90
N ARG A 130 1.19 -10.55 -4.18
CA ARG A 130 0.32 -11.61 -3.69
C ARG A 130 0.82 -13.03 -4.00
N LYS A 131 1.38 -13.25 -5.21
CA LYS A 131 1.88 -14.58 -5.62
C LYS A 131 3.15 -14.95 -4.85
N VAL A 132 4.07 -14.00 -4.67
CA VAL A 132 5.29 -14.21 -3.89
C VAL A 132 4.95 -14.44 -2.42
N ALA A 133 4.06 -13.63 -1.84
CA ALA A 133 3.57 -13.83 -0.46
C ALA A 133 2.96 -15.23 -0.27
N LEU A 134 2.18 -15.72 -1.25
CA LEU A 134 1.63 -17.07 -1.19
C LEU A 134 2.73 -18.13 -1.31
N LYS A 135 3.69 -17.98 -2.22
CA LYS A 135 4.81 -18.92 -2.39
C LYS A 135 5.61 -19.05 -1.09
N ASP A 136 5.96 -17.92 -0.46
CA ASP A 136 6.73 -17.90 0.78
C ASP A 136 5.90 -18.47 1.96
N PHE A 137 4.60 -18.21 2.02
CA PHE A 137 3.70 -18.87 2.97
C PHE A 137 3.69 -20.39 2.78
N MET A 138 3.61 -20.86 1.52
CA MET A 138 3.63 -22.30 1.20
C MET A 138 4.94 -22.98 1.62
N ALA A 139 6.07 -22.33 1.41
CA ALA A 139 7.38 -22.81 1.84
C ALA A 139 7.51 -22.83 3.37
N ALA A 140 6.99 -21.79 4.05
CA ALA A 140 7.09 -21.70 5.51
C ALA A 140 6.18 -22.70 6.24
N ARG A 141 4.96 -22.93 5.74
CA ARG A 141 3.91 -23.68 6.47
C ARG A 141 4.30 -25.10 6.92
N VAL A 142 5.24 -25.72 6.26
CA VAL A 142 5.69 -27.10 6.58
C VAL A 142 6.43 -27.19 7.91
N HIS A 143 6.94 -26.06 8.42
CA HIS A 143 7.71 -25.96 9.65
C HIS A 143 6.89 -25.52 10.86
N TYR A 144 5.59 -25.27 10.69
CA TYR A 144 4.70 -24.72 11.72
C TYR A 144 3.40 -25.54 11.80
N SER A 145 2.76 -25.49 12.98
CA SER A 145 1.53 -26.23 13.25
C SER A 145 0.30 -25.33 13.40
N TYR A 146 0.51 -24.07 13.77
CA TYR A 146 -0.55 -23.13 14.13
C TYR A 146 -0.50 -21.88 13.27
N VAL A 147 -1.69 -21.32 13.02
CA VAL A 147 -1.85 -20.12 12.20
C VAL A 147 -2.79 -19.11 12.85
N PHE A 148 -2.42 -17.88 12.78
CA PHE A 148 -3.28 -16.72 12.99
C PHE A 148 -3.28 -15.89 11.72
N LYS A 149 -4.47 -15.53 11.27
CA LYS A 149 -4.67 -14.60 10.16
C LYS A 149 -5.69 -13.56 10.57
N THR A 150 -5.45 -12.30 10.23
CA THR A 150 -6.39 -11.21 10.49
C THR A 150 -6.24 -10.10 9.45
N ASP A 151 -7.22 -9.21 9.40
CA ASP A 151 -7.26 -8.00 8.59
C ASP A 151 -7.37 -6.81 9.54
N VAL A 152 -6.63 -5.75 9.32
CA VAL A 152 -6.73 -4.51 10.11
C VAL A 152 -8.00 -3.78 9.70
N ARG A 153 -8.84 -3.44 10.68
CA ARG A 153 -10.13 -2.79 10.44
C ARG A 153 -9.93 -1.38 9.87
N SER A 154 -10.53 -1.13 8.69
CA SER A 154 -10.54 0.20 8.05
C SER A 154 -9.15 0.85 7.96
N TYR A 155 -8.11 0.08 7.63
CA TYR A 155 -6.72 0.45 7.83
C TYR A 155 -6.40 1.87 7.37
N TYR A 156 -6.61 2.19 6.08
CA TYR A 156 -6.31 3.51 5.52
C TYR A 156 -7.08 4.65 6.20
N ALA A 157 -8.34 4.42 6.53
CA ALA A 157 -9.19 5.41 7.18
C ALA A 157 -8.88 5.59 8.68
N SER A 158 -8.17 4.63 9.29
CA SER A 158 -7.84 4.64 10.72
C SER A 158 -6.41 5.10 11.01
N ILE A 159 -5.59 5.39 10.00
CA ILE A 159 -4.24 5.91 10.19
C ILE A 159 -4.32 7.30 10.82
N ASP A 160 -3.65 7.48 11.96
CA ASP A 160 -3.48 8.77 12.61
C ASP A 160 -2.44 9.60 11.84
N GLN A 161 -2.89 10.71 11.25
CA GLN A 161 -2.05 11.58 10.44
C GLN A 161 -0.94 12.25 11.26
N ALA A 162 -1.22 12.68 12.49
CA ALA A 162 -0.23 13.34 13.34
C ALA A 162 0.89 12.37 13.72
N ARG A 163 0.53 11.14 14.12
CA ARG A 163 1.48 10.07 14.40
C ARG A 163 2.30 9.69 13.17
N LEU A 164 1.66 9.55 12.01
CA LEU A 164 2.37 9.24 10.76
C LEU A 164 3.43 10.29 10.44
N LEU A 165 3.07 11.58 10.55
CA LEU A 165 4.00 12.69 10.31
C LEU A 165 5.11 12.75 11.35
N ALA A 166 4.79 12.53 12.64
CA ALA A 166 5.77 12.47 13.71
C ALA A 166 6.78 11.34 13.48
N ASN A 167 6.29 10.14 13.09
CA ASN A 167 7.17 9.01 12.78
C ASN A 167 8.04 9.26 11.54
N LEU A 168 7.54 10.03 10.57
CA LEU A 168 8.26 10.33 9.33
C LEU A 168 9.30 11.45 9.49
N SER A 169 9.08 12.39 10.42
CA SER A 169 9.92 13.59 10.58
C SER A 169 11.42 13.33 10.79
N PRO A 170 11.89 12.23 11.42
CA PRO A 170 13.32 11.96 11.56
C PRO A 170 14.01 11.57 10.23
N TYR A 171 13.25 11.20 9.22
CA TYR A 171 13.78 10.65 7.96
C TYR A 171 13.77 11.65 6.80
N VAL A 172 13.03 12.75 6.92
CA VAL A 172 12.80 13.67 5.80
C VAL A 172 12.91 15.13 6.23
N PRO A 173 13.34 16.04 5.32
CA PRO A 173 13.35 17.46 5.62
C PRO A 173 11.92 18.02 5.79
N GLN A 174 11.82 19.14 6.50
CA GLN A 174 10.55 19.79 6.82
C GLN A 174 9.73 20.17 5.58
N SER A 175 10.41 20.54 4.47
CA SER A 175 9.76 20.82 3.18
C SER A 175 9.00 19.60 2.62
N VAL A 176 9.61 18.41 2.71
CA VAL A 176 8.97 17.15 2.31
C VAL A 176 7.83 16.78 3.26
N LEU A 177 8.02 16.96 4.56
CA LEU A 177 6.99 16.68 5.56
C LEU A 177 5.73 17.52 5.32
N LYS A 178 5.88 18.80 4.93
CA LYS A 178 4.77 19.66 4.51
C LYS A 178 4.03 19.10 3.31
N LEU A 179 4.74 18.68 2.27
CA LEU A 179 4.13 18.07 1.09
C LEU A 179 3.37 16.78 1.44
N VAL A 180 3.93 15.94 2.30
CA VAL A 180 3.23 14.72 2.76
C VAL A 180 1.96 15.07 3.52
N LYS A 181 2.00 16.07 4.41
CA LYS A 181 0.83 16.55 5.15
C LYS A 181 -0.30 16.96 4.20
N ASP A 182 0.00 17.74 3.16
CA ASP A 182 -0.99 18.18 2.17
C ASP A 182 -1.53 17.03 1.32
N ILE A 183 -0.71 16.00 1.07
CA ILE A 183 -1.12 14.81 0.32
C ILE A 183 -2.06 13.93 1.14
N ILE A 184 -1.80 13.72 2.41
CA ILE A 184 -2.61 12.81 3.25
C ILE A 184 -3.93 13.43 3.69
N ASN A 185 -4.03 14.76 3.68
CA ASN A 185 -5.24 15.50 4.04
C ASN A 185 -5.74 16.40 2.88
N PRO A 186 -6.10 15.80 1.72
CA PRO A 186 -6.53 16.57 0.56
C PRO A 186 -7.90 17.21 0.78
N VAL A 187 -8.11 18.37 0.19
CA VAL A 187 -9.45 18.89 -0.06
C VAL A 187 -10.07 18.11 -1.21
N ILE A 188 -11.24 17.52 -1.01
CA ILE A 188 -11.94 16.68 -1.98
C ILE A 188 -13.26 17.33 -2.34
N HIS A 189 -13.49 17.54 -3.63
CA HIS A 189 -14.75 18.06 -4.17
C HIS A 189 -15.63 16.92 -4.68
N VAL A 190 -16.89 16.90 -4.23
CA VAL A 190 -17.89 15.91 -4.66
C VAL A 190 -19.23 16.60 -4.80
N ASN A 191 -19.78 16.63 -6.02
CA ASN A 191 -21.13 17.16 -6.27
C ASN A 191 -21.41 18.54 -5.66
N GLY A 192 -20.46 19.47 -5.79
CA GLY A 192 -20.59 20.82 -5.25
C GLY A 192 -20.21 20.97 -3.76
N ILE A 193 -19.91 19.87 -3.06
CA ILE A 193 -19.56 19.87 -1.63
C ILE A 193 -18.05 19.61 -1.46
N TRP A 194 -17.44 20.35 -0.55
CA TRP A 194 -16.03 20.23 -0.21
C TRP A 194 -15.83 19.43 1.07
N TYR A 195 -14.95 18.43 1.03
CA TYR A 195 -14.62 17.57 2.15
C TYR A 195 -13.13 17.62 2.44
N GLN A 196 -12.81 17.64 3.71
CA GLN A 196 -11.43 17.42 4.18
C GLN A 196 -11.49 16.53 5.42
N SER A 197 -10.75 15.42 5.41
CA SER A 197 -10.75 14.48 6.53
C SER A 197 -9.49 14.69 7.35
N GLY A 198 -9.61 15.07 8.61
CA GLY A 198 -8.47 15.15 9.53
C GLY A 198 -7.90 13.79 9.95
N GLN A 199 -8.46 12.68 9.47
CA GLN A 199 -8.07 11.31 9.84
C GLN A 199 -7.93 10.43 8.60
N GLY A 200 -7.06 9.43 8.69
CA GLY A 200 -6.82 8.48 7.61
C GLY A 200 -5.92 9.04 6.51
N ILE A 201 -5.66 8.22 5.50
CA ILE A 201 -4.93 8.60 4.29
C ILE A 201 -5.77 8.27 3.05
N PRO A 202 -5.66 9.07 1.97
CA PRO A 202 -6.57 8.97 0.84
C PRO A 202 -6.39 7.66 0.05
N VAL A 203 -7.50 7.00 -0.26
CA VAL A 203 -7.51 5.85 -1.18
C VAL A 203 -7.32 6.35 -2.61
N GLY A 204 -6.46 5.68 -3.37
CA GLY A 204 -6.14 6.03 -4.76
C GLY A 204 -4.96 6.97 -4.94
N CYS A 205 -4.43 7.57 -3.88
CA CYS A 205 -3.19 8.31 -3.94
C CYS A 205 -2.00 7.34 -4.12
N GLY A 206 -1.08 7.69 -5.02
CA GLY A 206 0.10 6.87 -5.32
C GLY A 206 1.09 6.72 -4.16
N LEU A 207 1.03 7.61 -3.17
CA LEU A 207 1.90 7.59 -1.99
C LEU A 207 1.32 6.78 -0.83
N SER A 208 0.00 6.69 -0.72
CA SER A 208 -0.69 6.03 0.41
C SER A 208 -0.23 4.59 0.68
N PRO A 209 0.05 3.73 -0.32
CA PRO A 209 0.57 2.38 -0.06
C PRO A 209 1.90 2.37 0.71
N LEU A 210 2.83 3.26 0.36
CA LEU A 210 4.13 3.37 1.03
C LEU A 210 3.99 3.91 2.45
N LEU A 211 3.15 4.94 2.65
CA LEU A 211 2.88 5.50 3.97
C LEU A 211 2.18 4.50 4.89
N ALA A 212 1.24 3.72 4.36
CA ALA A 212 0.60 2.65 5.11
C ALA A 212 1.59 1.50 5.44
N GLU A 213 2.54 1.20 4.55
CA GLU A 213 3.61 0.25 4.86
C GLU A 213 4.46 0.76 6.01
N PHE A 214 4.89 2.00 5.95
CA PHE A 214 5.72 2.65 6.96
C PHE A 214 5.03 2.79 8.32
N TYR A 215 3.72 3.07 8.33
CA TYR A 215 2.95 3.26 9.57
C TYR A 215 2.99 2.06 10.53
N LEU A 216 3.17 0.84 10.03
CA LEU A 216 3.30 -0.39 10.81
C LEU A 216 4.70 -1.02 10.67
N ALA A 217 5.72 -0.23 10.35
CA ALA A 217 7.09 -0.73 10.21
C ALA A 217 7.64 -1.32 11.51
N ASP A 218 7.25 -0.79 12.66
CA ASP A 218 7.60 -1.31 13.98
C ASP A 218 7.01 -2.71 14.25
N LEU A 219 5.76 -2.95 13.80
CA LEU A 219 5.16 -4.29 13.86
C LEU A 219 5.94 -5.28 12.99
N ASP A 220 6.27 -4.89 11.76
CA ASP A 220 7.01 -5.74 10.83
C ASP A 220 8.44 -6.01 11.35
N GLY A 221 9.11 -4.97 11.88
CA GLY A 221 10.43 -5.06 12.49
C GLY A 221 10.45 -6.01 13.70
N LYS A 222 9.45 -5.90 14.58
CA LYS A 222 9.34 -6.76 15.75
C LYS A 222 9.34 -8.25 15.42
N PHE A 223 8.64 -8.65 14.39
CA PHE A 223 8.62 -10.04 13.94
C PHE A 223 9.79 -10.43 13.03
N SER A 224 10.53 -9.48 12.49
CA SER A 224 11.79 -9.76 11.79
C SER A 224 12.91 -10.09 12.76
N GLU A 225 12.97 -9.41 13.91
CA GLU A 225 13.94 -9.65 14.96
C GLU A 225 13.64 -10.93 15.75
N ASP A 226 12.38 -11.11 16.17
CA ASP A 226 11.94 -12.28 16.96
C ASP A 226 11.83 -13.54 16.10
N GLY A 227 11.68 -13.43 14.79
CA GLY A 227 11.71 -14.55 13.84
C GLY A 227 13.06 -15.29 13.86
N CYS A 228 14.12 -14.59 14.27
CA CYS A 228 15.43 -15.19 14.51
C CYS A 228 15.42 -16.30 15.58
N GLN A 229 14.40 -16.37 16.45
CA GLN A 229 14.24 -17.44 17.45
C GLN A 229 13.46 -18.66 16.92
N ASN A 230 13.22 -18.78 15.61
CA ASN A 230 12.53 -19.92 14.99
C ASN A 230 11.11 -20.22 15.54
N ASN A 231 10.50 -19.31 16.31
CA ASN A 231 9.18 -19.52 16.91
C ASN A 231 8.03 -19.09 16.01
N PHE A 232 8.29 -18.12 15.12
CA PHE A 232 7.27 -17.51 14.26
C PHE A 232 7.72 -17.41 12.82
N TYR A 233 6.76 -17.48 11.92
CA TYR A 233 6.84 -16.92 10.59
C TYR A 233 5.77 -15.84 10.48
N TYR A 234 6.16 -14.63 10.13
CA TYR A 234 5.27 -13.50 9.99
C TYR A 234 5.37 -12.91 8.59
N GLN A 235 4.23 -12.57 8.03
CA GLN A 235 4.17 -11.75 6.82
C GLN A 235 2.94 -10.85 6.83
N ARG A 236 3.08 -9.69 6.21
CA ARG A 236 2.01 -8.72 6.03
C ARG A 236 1.83 -8.35 4.55
N TYR A 237 0.59 -8.24 4.13
CA TYR A 237 0.22 -7.73 2.82
C TYR A 237 -0.82 -6.62 2.99
N ALA A 238 -0.39 -5.35 3.01
CA ALA A 238 -1.20 -4.18 3.37
C ALA A 238 -1.84 -4.34 4.76
N ASP A 239 -3.15 -4.57 4.81
CA ASP A 239 -3.96 -4.80 6.01
C ASP A 239 -4.08 -6.28 6.40
N ASP A 240 -3.74 -7.21 5.52
CA ASP A 240 -3.74 -8.65 5.81
C ASP A 240 -2.46 -9.07 6.55
N ILE A 241 -2.62 -9.57 7.79
CA ILE A 241 -1.53 -10.09 8.65
C ILE A 241 -1.64 -11.60 8.73
N LEU A 242 -0.53 -12.30 8.52
CA LEU A 242 -0.38 -13.74 8.71
C LEU A 242 0.75 -14.02 9.71
N LEU A 243 0.46 -14.86 10.71
CA LEU A 243 1.43 -15.35 11.68
C LEU A 243 1.32 -16.86 11.77
N LEU A 244 2.44 -17.56 11.61
CA LEU A 244 2.54 -18.99 11.88
C LEU A 244 3.35 -19.21 13.16
N ALA A 245 3.04 -20.26 13.90
CA ALA A 245 3.76 -20.62 15.11
C ALA A 245 3.91 -22.14 15.27
N ARG A 246 4.99 -22.58 15.90
CA ARG A 246 5.25 -24.00 16.16
C ARG A 246 4.33 -24.57 17.25
N SER A 247 3.96 -23.76 18.24
CA SER A 247 3.09 -24.16 19.35
C SER A 247 1.93 -23.19 19.57
N ASN A 248 0.86 -23.69 20.21
CA ASN A 248 -0.27 -22.84 20.58
C ASN A 248 0.12 -21.74 21.58
N HIS A 249 1.06 -22.02 22.48
CA HIS A 249 1.57 -21.03 23.42
C HIS A 249 2.30 -19.90 22.69
N ALA A 250 3.18 -20.22 21.75
CA ALA A 250 3.83 -19.23 20.89
C ALA A 250 2.80 -18.42 20.09
N LEU A 251 1.80 -19.07 19.47
CA LEU A 251 0.75 -18.37 18.74
C LEU A 251 0.03 -17.35 19.61
N LYS A 252 -0.39 -17.72 20.81
CA LYS A 252 -1.04 -16.80 21.77
C LYS A 252 -0.16 -15.59 22.12
N ARG A 253 1.13 -15.79 22.34
CA ARG A 253 2.11 -14.69 22.58
C ARG A 253 2.19 -13.76 21.36
N GLY A 254 2.34 -14.33 20.16
CA GLY A 254 2.40 -13.55 18.93
C GLY A 254 1.13 -12.73 18.67
N ILE A 255 -0.06 -13.32 18.88
CA ILE A 255 -1.34 -12.61 18.78
C ILE A 255 -1.41 -11.45 19.78
N LYS A 256 -0.99 -11.67 21.04
CA LYS A 256 -0.94 -10.62 22.07
C LYS A 256 -0.04 -9.48 21.65
N THR A 257 1.14 -9.78 21.09
CA THR A 257 2.07 -8.78 20.56
C THR A 257 1.47 -7.98 19.40
N ILE A 258 0.90 -8.64 18.40
CA ILE A 258 0.22 -7.97 17.27
C ILE A 258 -0.87 -7.03 17.78
N ARG A 259 -1.77 -7.53 18.63
CA ARG A 259 -2.89 -6.72 19.14
C ARG A 259 -2.42 -5.53 19.96
N ARG A 260 -1.37 -5.69 20.78
CA ARG A 260 -0.78 -4.61 21.57
C ARG A 260 -0.22 -3.51 20.67
N ILE A 261 0.57 -3.87 19.64
CA ILE A 261 1.16 -2.90 18.72
C ILE A 261 0.05 -2.20 17.91
N LEU A 262 -0.90 -2.95 17.36
CA LEU A 262 -2.03 -2.33 16.66
C LEU A 262 -2.80 -1.35 17.55
N SER A 263 -3.08 -1.71 18.80
CA SER A 263 -3.76 -0.83 19.76
C SER A 263 -2.94 0.44 20.06
N GLN A 264 -1.62 0.34 20.15
CA GLN A 264 -0.72 1.49 20.30
C GLN A 264 -0.80 2.46 19.11
N HIS A 265 -1.10 1.95 17.91
CA HIS A 265 -1.35 2.75 16.71
C HIS A 265 -2.82 3.19 16.53
N GLY A 266 -3.68 2.96 17.51
CA GLY A 266 -5.11 3.26 17.39
C GLY A 266 -5.85 2.32 16.43
N LEU A 267 -5.25 1.18 16.08
CA LEU A 267 -5.77 0.21 15.13
C LEU A 267 -6.34 -1.03 15.83
N GLY A 268 -7.25 -1.71 15.16
CA GLY A 268 -7.81 -2.97 15.63
C GLY A 268 -7.97 -4.00 14.54
N THR A 269 -8.13 -5.26 14.93
CA THR A 269 -8.37 -6.37 14.02
C THR A 269 -9.84 -6.49 13.66
N ARG A 270 -10.17 -7.00 12.46
CA ARG A 270 -11.53 -7.28 12.03
C ARG A 270 -11.92 -8.69 12.44
N TYR A 271 -12.77 -8.81 13.47
CA TYR A 271 -13.18 -10.11 14.04
C TYR A 271 -13.69 -11.11 12.98
N LYS A 272 -14.61 -10.70 12.11
CA LYS A 272 -15.19 -11.56 11.06
C LYS A 272 -14.18 -12.09 10.03
N LYS A 273 -12.98 -11.51 9.95
CA LYS A 273 -11.90 -11.95 9.06
C LYS A 273 -10.71 -12.55 9.82
N THR A 274 -10.83 -12.65 11.14
CA THR A 274 -9.81 -13.26 11.99
C THR A 274 -9.98 -14.76 12.03
N PHE A 275 -8.91 -15.48 11.72
CA PHE A 275 -8.84 -16.94 11.81
C PHE A 275 -7.69 -17.33 12.76
N VAL A 276 -7.99 -18.20 13.70
CA VAL A 276 -7.02 -18.82 14.62
C VAL A 276 -7.23 -20.32 14.56
N GLY A 277 -6.22 -21.07 14.19
CA GLY A 277 -6.39 -22.51 14.02
C GLY A 277 -5.09 -23.25 13.79
N ARG A 278 -5.23 -24.50 13.35
CA ARG A 278 -4.10 -25.36 12.95
C ARG A 278 -3.96 -25.38 11.44
N LEU A 279 -2.75 -25.56 10.94
CA LEU A 279 -2.42 -25.56 9.51
C LEU A 279 -2.94 -26.79 8.73
N HIS A 280 -3.45 -27.82 9.43
CA HIS A 280 -4.18 -28.90 8.77
C HIS A 280 -5.61 -28.50 8.36
N GLN A 281 -6.09 -27.34 8.79
CA GLN A 281 -7.35 -26.76 8.33
C GLN A 281 -7.14 -25.97 7.04
N VAL A 282 -8.22 -25.70 6.31
CA VAL A 282 -8.17 -24.86 5.13
C VAL A 282 -7.94 -23.39 5.53
N VAL A 283 -6.86 -22.80 5.05
CA VAL A 283 -6.54 -21.40 5.31
C VAL A 283 -6.87 -20.55 4.08
N ALA A 284 -7.75 -19.57 4.24
CA ALA A 284 -8.00 -18.57 3.18
C ALA A 284 -7.03 -17.40 3.35
N TYR A 285 -6.17 -17.15 2.35
CA TYR A 285 -5.16 -16.08 2.39
C TYR A 285 -4.99 -15.41 1.01
N LEU A 286 -5.02 -14.08 0.98
CA LEU A 286 -4.85 -13.24 -0.22
C LEU A 286 -5.71 -13.66 -1.43
N GLY A 287 -6.93 -14.16 -1.16
CA GLY A 287 -7.84 -14.61 -2.20
C GLY A 287 -7.64 -16.06 -2.64
N TYR A 288 -6.74 -16.80 -2.01
CA TYR A 288 -6.53 -18.23 -2.19
C TYR A 288 -7.09 -19.05 -1.04
N ARG A 289 -7.33 -20.32 -1.27
CA ARG A 289 -7.59 -21.36 -0.24
C ARG A 289 -6.45 -22.34 -0.28
N VAL A 290 -5.77 -22.49 0.83
CA VAL A 290 -4.67 -23.45 1.00
C VAL A 290 -5.18 -24.61 1.80
N PHE A 291 -5.15 -25.80 1.24
CA PHE A 291 -5.61 -27.04 1.86
C PHE A 291 -4.50 -27.72 2.67
N ALA A 292 -4.87 -28.66 3.54
CA ALA A 292 -3.94 -29.41 4.38
C ALA A 292 -2.82 -30.10 3.59
N ASN A 293 -3.19 -30.72 2.48
CA ASN A 293 -2.25 -31.41 1.57
C ASN A 293 -1.36 -30.47 0.73
N GLY A 294 -1.47 -29.16 0.92
CA GLY A 294 -0.69 -28.19 0.16
C GLY A 294 -1.31 -27.76 -1.17
N THR A 295 -2.43 -28.32 -1.59
CA THR A 295 -3.10 -27.83 -2.80
C THR A 295 -3.63 -26.42 -2.59
N VAL A 296 -3.61 -25.63 -3.66
CA VAL A 296 -4.04 -24.22 -3.64
C VAL A 296 -5.21 -24.05 -4.61
N GLY A 297 -6.29 -23.51 -4.11
CA GLY A 297 -7.47 -23.12 -4.90
C GLY A 297 -7.76 -21.63 -4.78
N VAL A 298 -8.67 -21.13 -5.60
CA VAL A 298 -9.17 -19.75 -5.46
C VAL A 298 -10.23 -19.69 -4.37
N SER A 299 -10.25 -18.63 -3.55
CA SER A 299 -11.22 -18.48 -2.48
C SER A 299 -12.65 -18.27 -3.03
N ARG A 300 -13.65 -18.72 -2.27
CA ARG A 300 -15.07 -18.56 -2.64
C ARG A 300 -15.44 -17.09 -2.79
N GLU A 301 -14.90 -16.24 -1.94
CA GLU A 301 -15.10 -14.78 -1.96
C GLU A 301 -14.52 -14.16 -3.24
N SER A 302 -13.34 -14.61 -3.68
CA SER A 302 -12.72 -14.16 -4.92
C SER A 302 -13.55 -14.56 -6.14
N ILE A 303 -14.08 -15.77 -6.15
CA ILE A 303 -14.96 -16.26 -7.21
C ILE A 303 -16.28 -15.46 -7.24
N ALA A 304 -16.91 -15.27 -6.07
CA ALA A 304 -18.13 -14.50 -5.95
C ALA A 304 -17.95 -13.05 -6.43
N LYS A 305 -16.85 -12.41 -6.02
CA LYS A 305 -16.48 -11.05 -6.46
C LYS A 305 -16.25 -10.98 -7.97
N ARG A 306 -15.60 -11.99 -8.57
CA ARG A 306 -15.44 -12.06 -10.03
C ARG A 306 -16.79 -12.10 -10.73
N ARG A 307 -17.69 -13.01 -10.28
CA ARG A 307 -19.04 -13.16 -10.85
C ARG A 307 -19.82 -11.84 -10.79
N LEU A 308 -19.79 -11.18 -9.63
CA LEU A 308 -20.46 -9.89 -9.45
C LEU A 308 -19.89 -8.82 -10.41
N ASN A 309 -18.57 -8.70 -10.51
CA ASN A 309 -17.93 -7.76 -11.42
C ASN A 309 -18.25 -8.08 -12.89
N GLU A 310 -18.39 -9.34 -13.25
CA GLU A 310 -18.76 -9.78 -14.59
C GLU A 310 -20.21 -9.38 -14.93
N LEU A 311 -21.15 -9.63 -14.01
CA LEU A 311 -22.55 -9.20 -14.15
C LEU A 311 -22.65 -7.67 -14.28
N GLN A 312 -21.91 -6.92 -13.48
CA GLN A 312 -21.88 -5.46 -13.55
C GLN A 312 -21.35 -4.96 -14.91
N ARG A 313 -20.27 -5.56 -15.45
CA ARG A 313 -19.75 -5.23 -16.77
C ARG A 313 -20.76 -5.52 -17.87
N LYS A 314 -21.44 -6.67 -17.80
CA LYS A 314 -22.49 -7.04 -18.73
C LYS A 314 -23.65 -6.03 -18.69
N ALA A 315 -24.08 -5.61 -17.51
CA ALA A 315 -25.10 -4.58 -17.34
C ALA A 315 -24.68 -3.19 -17.89
N GLN A 316 -23.37 -2.94 -18.02
CA GLN A 316 -22.78 -1.74 -18.62
C GLN A 316 -22.58 -1.85 -20.14
N GLY A 317 -23.05 -2.94 -20.77
CA GLY A 317 -22.94 -3.14 -22.21
C GLY A 317 -21.60 -3.74 -22.67
N ALA A 318 -20.80 -4.35 -21.77
CA ALA A 318 -19.56 -5.00 -22.17
C ALA A 318 -19.85 -6.18 -23.12
N SER A 319 -19.10 -6.25 -24.21
CA SER A 319 -19.19 -7.34 -25.19
C SER A 319 -18.72 -8.67 -24.62
N GLU A 320 -19.12 -9.80 -25.24
CA GLU A 320 -18.66 -11.13 -24.80
C GLU A 320 -17.12 -11.27 -24.92
N ASP A 321 -16.48 -10.60 -25.89
CA ASP A 321 -15.02 -10.62 -26.02
C ASP A 321 -14.32 -9.85 -24.89
N GLU A 322 -14.89 -8.74 -24.46
CA GLU A 322 -14.40 -8.00 -23.29
C GLU A 322 -14.56 -8.82 -22.00
N LEU A 323 -15.69 -9.52 -21.83
CA LEU A 323 -15.93 -10.42 -20.71
C LEU A 323 -14.98 -11.62 -20.73
N ARG A 324 -14.73 -12.22 -21.92
CA ARG A 324 -13.75 -13.29 -22.12
C ARG A 324 -12.34 -12.83 -21.75
N SER A 325 -11.94 -11.65 -22.23
CA SER A 325 -10.66 -11.02 -21.89
C SER A 325 -10.52 -10.71 -20.39
N TYR A 326 -11.61 -10.28 -19.73
CA TYR A 326 -11.65 -10.09 -18.29
C TYR A 326 -11.46 -11.41 -17.53
N ARG A 327 -12.16 -12.48 -17.91
CA ARG A 327 -12.03 -13.82 -17.33
C ARG A 327 -10.61 -14.35 -17.47
N LYS A 328 -9.99 -14.23 -18.64
CA LYS A 328 -8.61 -14.64 -18.91
C LYS A 328 -7.60 -13.91 -18.01
N ARG A 329 -7.68 -12.57 -17.94
CA ARG A 329 -6.81 -11.78 -17.05
C ARG A 329 -7.01 -12.12 -15.59
N TRP A 330 -8.26 -12.36 -15.17
CA TRP A 330 -8.55 -12.77 -13.80
C TRP A 330 -7.94 -14.13 -13.47
N LEU A 331 -8.10 -15.13 -14.32
CA LEU A 331 -7.47 -16.46 -14.16
C LEU A 331 -5.95 -16.35 -14.09
N GLN A 332 -5.33 -15.59 -14.99
CA GLN A 332 -3.89 -15.34 -14.99
C GLN A 332 -3.42 -14.69 -13.67
N SER A 333 -4.24 -13.84 -13.05
CA SER A 333 -3.91 -13.25 -11.75
C SER A 333 -3.83 -14.26 -10.61
N PHE A 334 -4.48 -15.41 -10.76
CA PHE A 334 -4.49 -16.52 -9.80
C PHE A 334 -3.65 -17.73 -10.24
N SER A 335 -3.07 -17.73 -11.45
CA SER A 335 -2.15 -18.79 -11.83
C SER A 335 -0.97 -18.76 -10.87
N VAL A 336 -0.92 -19.74 -9.97
CA VAL A 336 0.25 -20.03 -9.16
C VAL A 336 1.17 -20.80 -10.10
N VAL A 337 2.40 -20.36 -10.24
CA VAL A 337 3.43 -21.17 -10.89
C VAL A 337 3.57 -22.40 -10.00
N ALA A 338 3.03 -23.53 -10.47
CA ALA A 338 3.38 -24.82 -9.94
C ALA A 338 4.89 -24.98 -10.19
N GLY A 339 5.67 -24.87 -9.13
CA GLY A 339 7.11 -25.13 -9.11
C GLY A 339 7.33 -26.30 -8.21
#